data_dfdd189744250ebde30051d3ab2ca166
#
_entry.id   dfdd189744250ebde30051d3ab2ca166
#
_cell.length_a   1.000
_cell.length_b   1.000
_cell.length_c   1.000
_cell.angle_alpha   90.00
_cell.angle_beta   90.00
_cell.angle_gamma   90.00
#
_symmetry.space_group_name_H-M   'P 1'
#
loop_
_entity.id
_entity.type
_entity.pdbx_description
1 polymer ?
#
loop_
_entity_poly.entity_id
_entity_poly.type
_entity_poly.pdbx_seq_one_letter_code
_entity_poly.pdbx_strand_id
1 'polypeptide(L)'
;MINLGLKDIPIQLMSQKVTVDICTKSEWDIIRTYDGSDKAAQRISGMLLDDGVPLNLCDKKLLVAVYIELVKKLREKLGLEVPYYPTKKDKEYEVKYTAYTVTDKLVADYANMNIYEVDKLPILDFWLLERDAFIAALSKTKDGRKYLNDAYRIKQEDADDDLEL
;
A
#
# COMPACT_ATOMS: atom_id res chain seq x y z
N MET A 1 14.98 -3.89 -11.28
CA MET A 1 13.79 -4.12 -10.45
C MET A 1 14.23 -3.84 -9.00
N ILE A 2 13.64 -2.86 -8.35
CA ILE A 2 13.93 -2.58 -6.94
C ILE A 2 13.18 -3.64 -6.15
N ASN A 3 13.90 -4.48 -5.43
CA ASN A 3 13.32 -5.49 -4.55
C ASN A 3 13.69 -5.07 -3.12
N LEU A 4 12.69 -4.70 -2.31
CA LEU A 4 12.90 -4.36 -0.91
C LEU A 4 13.35 -5.56 -0.06
N GLY A 5 13.42 -6.76 -0.65
CA GLY A 5 13.92 -7.98 0.01
C GLY A 5 12.98 -8.57 1.06
N LEU A 6 11.83 -7.95 1.28
CA LEU A 6 10.80 -8.45 2.19
C LEU A 6 9.93 -9.45 1.42
N LYS A 7 10.02 -10.73 1.78
CA LYS A 7 9.24 -11.80 1.13
C LYS A 7 8.08 -12.24 2.00
N ASP A 8 8.28 -12.33 3.30
CA ASP A 8 7.38 -13.02 4.22
C ASP A 8 7.26 -12.28 5.57
N ILE A 9 6.09 -12.36 6.14
CA ILE A 9 5.75 -11.79 7.43
C ILE A 9 5.35 -12.90 8.41
N PRO A 10 6.05 -13.08 9.55
CA PRO A 10 5.62 -13.99 10.59
C PRO A 10 4.47 -13.37 11.40
N ILE A 11 3.37 -14.13 11.56
CA ILE A 11 2.19 -13.72 12.32
C ILE A 11 1.92 -14.74 13.42
N GLN A 12 1.77 -14.27 14.67
CA GLN A 12 1.35 -15.08 15.79
C GLN A 12 -0.18 -15.09 15.85
N LEU A 13 -0.79 -16.26 15.72
CA LEU A 13 -2.21 -16.51 15.92
C LEU A 13 -2.47 -17.13 17.29
N MET A 14 -3.74 -17.33 17.65
CA MET A 14 -4.11 -17.96 18.91
C MET A 14 -3.63 -19.42 18.99
N SER A 15 -3.77 -20.17 17.88
CA SER A 15 -3.44 -21.59 17.84
C SER A 15 -1.99 -21.87 17.43
N GLN A 16 -1.40 -21.04 16.58
CA GLN A 16 -0.07 -21.28 16.01
C GLN A 16 0.56 -20.03 15.42
N LYS A 17 1.88 -20.10 15.17
CA LYS A 17 2.60 -19.10 14.37
C LYS A 17 2.56 -19.51 12.90
N VAL A 18 2.26 -18.57 12.02
CA VAL A 18 2.26 -18.76 10.56
C VAL A 18 3.21 -17.74 9.92
N THR A 19 3.67 -18.05 8.73
CA THR A 19 4.41 -17.14 7.88
C THR A 19 3.60 -16.90 6.61
N VAL A 20 3.41 -15.65 6.23
CA VAL A 20 2.64 -15.26 5.05
C VAL A 20 3.50 -14.44 4.11
N ASP A 21 3.31 -14.61 2.82
CA ASP A 21 4.02 -13.85 1.80
C ASP A 21 3.51 -12.41 1.72
N ILE A 22 4.37 -11.52 1.24
CA ILE A 22 3.92 -10.19 0.85
C ILE A 22 3.06 -10.32 -0.40
N CYS A 23 1.79 -9.96 -0.29
CA CYS A 23 0.82 -10.05 -1.38
C CYS A 23 1.20 -9.18 -2.57
N THR A 24 0.70 -9.54 -3.74
CA THR A 24 0.77 -8.69 -4.94
C THR A 24 -0.19 -7.50 -4.84
N LYS A 25 -0.02 -6.52 -5.73
CA LYS A 25 -0.93 -5.36 -5.83
C LYS A 25 -2.38 -5.80 -6.07
N SER A 26 -2.61 -6.75 -6.99
CA SER A 26 -3.96 -7.25 -7.27
C SER A 26 -4.60 -7.99 -6.09
N GLU A 27 -3.81 -8.75 -5.33
CA GLU A 27 -4.28 -9.38 -4.09
C GLU A 27 -4.58 -8.35 -3.01
N TRP A 28 -3.73 -7.32 -2.87
CA TRP A 28 -3.97 -6.22 -1.93
C TRP A 28 -5.29 -5.50 -2.20
N ASP A 29 -5.64 -5.26 -3.46
CA ASP A 29 -6.92 -4.63 -3.82
C ASP A 29 -8.13 -5.43 -3.33
N ILE A 30 -7.99 -6.75 -3.20
CA ILE A 30 -9.01 -7.62 -2.59
C ILE A 30 -8.91 -7.58 -1.07
N ILE A 31 -7.70 -7.73 -0.51
CA ILE A 31 -7.45 -7.83 0.94
C ILE A 31 -7.91 -6.56 1.67
N ARG A 32 -7.61 -5.39 1.13
CA ARG A 32 -7.99 -4.09 1.73
C ARG A 32 -9.51 -3.87 1.83
N THR A 33 -10.32 -4.64 1.09
CA THR A 33 -11.79 -4.58 1.16
C THR A 33 -12.40 -5.50 2.21
N TYR A 34 -11.57 -6.09 3.09
CA TYR A 34 -12.04 -7.00 4.13
C TYR A 34 -13.08 -6.35 5.04
N ASP A 35 -14.26 -6.95 5.11
CA ASP A 35 -15.44 -6.45 5.82
C ASP A 35 -15.71 -7.17 7.18
N GLY A 36 -14.79 -8.06 7.60
CA GLY A 36 -14.93 -8.86 8.82
C GLY A 36 -15.81 -10.10 8.67
N SER A 37 -16.42 -10.34 7.50
CA SER A 37 -17.28 -11.51 7.28
C SER A 37 -16.50 -12.82 7.25
N ASP A 38 -17.16 -13.91 7.60
CA ASP A 38 -16.58 -15.26 7.59
C ASP A 38 -16.14 -15.67 6.19
N LYS A 39 -16.95 -15.34 5.19
CA LYS A 39 -16.67 -15.66 3.79
C LYS A 39 -15.44 -14.91 3.28
N ALA A 40 -15.30 -13.62 3.61
CA ALA A 40 -14.14 -12.84 3.25
C ALA A 40 -12.87 -13.35 3.97
N ALA A 41 -12.97 -13.68 5.27
CA ALA A 41 -11.86 -14.25 6.03
C ALA A 41 -11.37 -15.58 5.43
N GLN A 42 -12.27 -16.48 5.05
CA GLN A 42 -11.93 -17.75 4.41
C GLN A 42 -11.22 -17.53 3.07
N ARG A 43 -11.77 -16.65 2.23
CA ARG A 43 -11.20 -16.35 0.90
C ARG A 43 -9.80 -15.74 1.02
N ILE A 44 -9.65 -14.70 1.83
CA ILE A 44 -8.40 -13.96 1.96
C ILE A 44 -7.32 -14.81 2.64
N SER A 45 -7.66 -15.56 3.69
CA SER A 45 -6.69 -16.45 4.33
C SER A 45 -6.16 -17.53 3.38
N GLY A 46 -7.00 -18.03 2.44
CA GLY A 46 -6.55 -18.94 1.39
C GLY A 46 -5.67 -18.30 0.31
N MET A 47 -5.65 -16.96 0.21
CA MET A 47 -4.71 -16.23 -0.65
C MET A 47 -3.36 -15.98 0.04
N LEU A 48 -3.36 -15.85 1.36
CA LEU A 48 -2.19 -15.51 2.17
C LEU A 48 -1.37 -16.72 2.62
N LEU A 49 -1.97 -17.89 2.62
CA LEU A 49 -1.34 -19.13 3.11
C LEU A 49 -1.33 -20.19 2.03
N ASP A 50 -0.25 -20.95 2.00
CA ASP A 50 -0.18 -22.15 1.19
C ASP A 50 -1.28 -23.15 1.57
N ASP A 51 -1.75 -23.91 0.58
CA ASP A 51 -2.72 -24.98 0.76
C ASP A 51 -2.22 -25.98 1.80
N GLY A 52 -2.97 -26.15 2.89
CA GLY A 52 -2.70 -27.15 3.90
C GLY A 52 -2.44 -26.65 5.32
N VAL A 53 -2.39 -25.34 5.55
CA VAL A 53 -2.33 -24.79 6.93
C VAL A 53 -3.73 -24.79 7.55
N PRO A 54 -4.02 -25.71 8.52
CA PRO A 54 -5.36 -25.80 9.11
C PRO A 54 -5.57 -24.65 10.10
N LEU A 55 -6.42 -23.70 9.74
CA LEU A 55 -6.85 -22.61 10.61
C LEU A 55 -8.35 -22.69 10.89
N ASN A 56 -8.74 -22.50 12.15
CA ASN A 56 -10.13 -22.26 12.50
C ASN A 56 -10.57 -20.85 12.03
N LEU A 57 -11.87 -20.58 12.09
CA LEU A 57 -12.42 -19.32 11.57
C LEU A 57 -11.93 -18.09 12.36
N CYS A 58 -11.76 -18.22 13.68
CA CYS A 58 -11.25 -17.12 14.52
C CYS A 58 -9.82 -16.75 14.12
N ASP A 59 -8.95 -17.75 13.93
CA ASP A 59 -7.58 -17.53 13.48
C ASP A 59 -7.51 -16.96 12.07
N LYS A 60 -8.41 -17.35 11.15
CA LYS A 60 -8.51 -16.76 9.81
C LYS A 60 -8.86 -15.28 9.86
N LYS A 61 -9.83 -14.90 10.69
CA LYS A 61 -10.20 -13.48 10.89
C LYS A 61 -9.05 -12.69 11.48
N LEU A 62 -8.41 -13.24 12.50
CA LEU A 62 -7.27 -12.61 13.15
C LEU A 62 -6.09 -12.44 12.17
N LEU A 63 -5.78 -13.47 11.38
CA LEU A 63 -4.74 -13.43 10.36
C LEU A 63 -4.95 -12.26 9.40
N VAL A 64 -6.15 -12.14 8.82
CA VAL A 64 -6.43 -11.10 7.83
C VAL A 64 -6.34 -9.71 8.45
N ALA A 65 -6.90 -9.50 9.64
CA ALA A 65 -6.86 -8.22 10.34
C ALA A 65 -5.43 -7.81 10.69
N VAL A 66 -4.65 -8.72 11.27
CA VAL A 66 -3.24 -8.46 11.64
C VAL A 66 -2.39 -8.21 10.39
N TYR A 67 -2.60 -8.97 9.33
CA TYR A 67 -1.88 -8.78 8.07
C TYR A 67 -2.09 -7.40 7.48
N ILE A 68 -3.35 -6.95 7.39
CA ILE A 68 -3.68 -5.60 6.87
C ILE A 68 -2.95 -4.52 7.67
N GLU A 69 -2.99 -4.60 9.00
CA GLU A 69 -2.34 -3.61 9.86
C GLU A 69 -0.80 -3.66 9.75
N LEU A 70 -0.21 -4.85 9.65
CA LEU A 70 1.23 -4.99 9.46
C LEU A 70 1.70 -4.41 8.12
N VAL A 71 0.98 -4.69 7.03
CA VAL A 71 1.33 -4.16 5.70
C VAL A 71 1.21 -2.64 5.66
N LYS A 72 0.17 -2.05 6.29
CA LYS A 72 0.03 -0.59 6.44
C LYS A 72 1.19 0.01 7.23
N LYS A 73 1.54 -0.58 8.38
CA LYS A 73 2.68 -0.13 9.20
C LYS A 73 4.01 -0.24 8.45
N LEU A 74 4.19 -1.27 7.63
CA LEU A 74 5.37 -1.38 6.77
C LEU A 74 5.41 -0.25 5.74
N ARG A 75 4.28 0.10 5.13
CA ARG A 75 4.16 1.24 4.22
C ARG A 75 4.64 2.54 4.88
N GLU A 76 4.12 2.85 6.06
CA GLU A 76 4.50 4.03 6.85
C GLU A 76 5.97 4.00 7.24
N LYS A 77 6.43 2.90 7.86
CA LYS A 77 7.82 2.74 8.35
C LYS A 77 8.85 2.86 7.23
N LEU A 78 8.54 2.36 6.05
CA LEU A 78 9.41 2.43 4.87
C LEU A 78 9.24 3.75 4.10
N GLY A 79 8.35 4.63 4.53
CA GLY A 79 8.10 5.92 3.89
C GLY A 79 7.58 5.80 2.45
N LEU A 80 6.75 4.77 2.17
CA LEU A 80 6.23 4.47 0.83
C LEU A 80 4.95 5.25 0.50
N GLU A 81 4.61 6.24 1.29
CA GLU A 81 3.45 7.08 1.07
C GLU A 81 3.73 8.14 0.00
N VAL A 82 2.73 8.36 -0.84
CA VAL A 82 2.77 9.47 -1.81
C VAL A 82 2.75 10.79 -1.04
N PRO A 83 3.65 11.74 -1.35
CA PRO A 83 3.63 13.06 -0.71
C PRO A 83 2.27 13.73 -0.86
N TYR A 84 1.69 14.17 0.25
CA TYR A 84 0.39 14.83 0.28
C TYR A 84 0.50 16.24 0.88
N TYR A 85 -0.09 17.21 0.18
CA TYR A 85 -0.26 18.56 0.65
C TYR A 85 -1.69 19.02 0.36
N PRO A 86 -2.52 19.28 1.40
CA PRO A 86 -3.91 19.70 1.19
C PRO A 86 -3.95 21.11 0.59
N THR A 87 -4.43 21.22 -0.65
CA THR A 87 -4.63 22.51 -1.30
C THR A 87 -6.12 22.88 -1.32
N LYS A 88 -6.43 24.19 -1.23
CA LYS A 88 -7.82 24.65 -1.38
C LYS A 88 -8.41 24.34 -2.74
N LYS A 89 -7.55 24.17 -3.76
CA LYS A 89 -7.93 23.86 -5.15
C LYS A 89 -8.41 22.41 -5.34
N ASP A 90 -8.03 21.50 -4.44
CA ASP A 90 -8.43 20.08 -4.55
C ASP A 90 -9.96 19.89 -4.46
N LYS A 91 -10.68 20.86 -3.86
CA LYS A 91 -12.15 20.86 -3.78
C LYS A 91 -12.83 21.44 -5.03
N GLU A 92 -12.13 22.22 -5.84
CA GLU A 92 -12.72 22.90 -7.01
C GLU A 92 -12.66 22.06 -8.30
N TYR A 93 -11.75 21.06 -8.33
CA TYR A 93 -11.56 20.20 -9.50
C TYR A 93 -11.89 18.75 -9.19
N GLU A 94 -13.12 18.50 -8.69
CA GLU A 94 -13.65 17.14 -8.68
C GLU A 94 -13.76 16.64 -10.11
N VAL A 95 -12.85 15.78 -10.51
CA VAL A 95 -12.91 15.12 -11.81
C VAL A 95 -14.09 14.16 -11.81
N LYS A 96 -15.14 14.49 -12.54
CA LYS A 96 -16.38 13.68 -12.64
C LYS A 96 -16.15 12.30 -13.27
N TYR A 97 -15.01 12.15 -13.97
CA TYR A 97 -14.62 10.89 -14.62
C TYR A 97 -13.22 10.54 -14.17
N THR A 98 -13.09 9.55 -13.31
CA THR A 98 -11.78 9.03 -12.86
C THR A 98 -11.51 7.69 -13.53
N ALA A 99 -10.41 7.56 -14.24
CA ALA A 99 -9.96 6.27 -14.73
C ALA A 99 -9.40 5.46 -13.54
N TYR A 100 -9.93 4.25 -13.33
CA TYR A 100 -9.50 3.38 -12.23
C TYR A 100 -8.02 2.98 -12.30
N THR A 101 -7.43 3.07 -13.49
CA THR A 101 -6.05 2.65 -13.76
C THR A 101 -5.05 3.81 -13.81
N VAL A 102 -5.42 5.01 -13.33
CA VAL A 102 -4.51 6.18 -13.40
C VAL A 102 -3.20 5.92 -12.68
N THR A 103 -3.27 5.38 -11.47
CA THR A 103 -2.08 5.07 -10.68
C THR A 103 -1.26 3.94 -11.31
N ASP A 104 -1.93 2.87 -11.76
CA ASP A 104 -1.28 1.74 -12.41
C ASP A 104 -0.56 2.18 -13.69
N LYS A 105 -1.18 3.07 -14.47
CA LYS A 105 -0.55 3.64 -15.66
C LYS A 105 0.65 4.52 -15.31
N LEU A 106 0.55 5.34 -14.27
CA LEU A 106 1.66 6.16 -13.80
C LEU A 106 2.88 5.30 -13.42
N VAL A 107 2.65 4.21 -12.69
CA VAL A 107 3.68 3.24 -12.31
C VAL A 107 4.24 2.52 -13.54
N ALA A 108 3.38 2.05 -14.44
CA ALA A 108 3.78 1.37 -15.68
C ALA A 108 4.68 2.25 -16.56
N ASP A 109 4.29 3.50 -16.78
CA ASP A 109 5.05 4.47 -17.58
C ASP A 109 6.40 4.81 -16.91
N TYR A 110 6.42 4.97 -15.59
CA TYR A 110 7.64 5.28 -14.83
C TYR A 110 8.64 4.11 -14.83
N ALA A 111 8.16 2.90 -14.60
CA ALA A 111 8.99 1.69 -14.53
C ALA A 111 9.28 1.06 -15.92
N ASN A 112 8.70 1.63 -16.98
CA ASN A 112 8.76 1.09 -18.35
C ASN A 112 8.32 -0.38 -18.42
N MET A 113 7.17 -0.66 -17.83
CA MET A 113 6.55 -2.00 -17.80
C MET A 113 5.13 -1.99 -18.36
N ASN A 114 4.60 -3.17 -18.66
CA ASN A 114 3.22 -3.31 -19.08
C ASN A 114 2.28 -3.12 -17.88
N ILE A 115 1.11 -2.48 -18.09
CA ILE A 115 0.12 -2.27 -17.05
C ILE A 115 -0.34 -3.58 -16.38
N TYR A 116 -0.38 -4.70 -17.11
CA TYR A 116 -0.72 -6.02 -16.55
C TYR A 116 0.40 -6.61 -15.67
N GLU A 117 1.62 -6.12 -15.79
CA GLU A 117 2.74 -6.51 -14.93
C GLU A 117 2.70 -5.78 -13.60
N VAL A 118 2.11 -4.57 -13.57
CA VAL A 118 1.91 -3.78 -12.34
C VAL A 118 1.08 -4.56 -11.31
N ASP A 119 0.04 -5.27 -11.74
CA ASP A 119 -0.82 -6.08 -10.87
C ASP A 119 -0.07 -7.24 -10.18
N LYS A 120 1.05 -7.67 -10.74
CA LYS A 120 1.88 -8.77 -10.21
C LYS A 120 3.00 -8.29 -9.30
N LEU A 121 3.22 -6.99 -9.18
CA LEU A 121 4.22 -6.45 -8.27
C LEU A 121 3.86 -6.77 -6.82
N PRO A 122 4.85 -7.13 -5.97
CA PRO A 122 4.66 -7.12 -4.53
C PRO A 122 4.14 -5.74 -4.10
N ILE A 123 3.17 -5.69 -3.19
CA ILE A 123 2.49 -4.43 -2.85
C ILE A 123 3.44 -3.34 -2.35
N LEU A 124 4.50 -3.70 -1.63
CA LEU A 124 5.50 -2.74 -1.16
C LEU A 124 6.33 -2.16 -2.31
N ASP A 125 6.68 -2.98 -3.31
CA ASP A 125 7.39 -2.52 -4.50
C ASP A 125 6.49 -1.63 -5.36
N PHE A 126 5.19 -1.95 -5.48
CA PHE A 126 4.21 -1.10 -6.13
C PHE A 126 4.14 0.29 -5.47
N TRP A 127 4.01 0.37 -4.15
CA TRP A 127 3.95 1.65 -3.44
C TRP A 127 5.24 2.46 -3.54
N LEU A 128 6.39 1.80 -3.57
CA LEU A 128 7.66 2.48 -3.82
C LEU A 128 7.68 3.12 -5.20
N LEU A 129 7.30 2.38 -6.23
CA LEU A 129 7.23 2.88 -7.60
C LEU A 129 6.16 3.96 -7.77
N GLU A 130 5.00 3.82 -7.12
CA GLU A 130 3.93 4.82 -7.08
C GLU A 130 4.45 6.17 -6.54
N ARG A 131 5.10 6.12 -5.36
CA ARG A 131 5.69 7.31 -4.74
C ARG A 131 6.73 7.95 -5.64
N ASP A 132 7.65 7.18 -6.16
CA ASP A 132 8.76 7.69 -7.00
C ASP A 132 8.23 8.24 -8.33
N ALA A 133 7.26 7.58 -8.96
CA ALA A 133 6.60 8.06 -10.16
C ALA A 133 5.88 9.40 -9.94
N PHE A 134 5.18 9.52 -8.82
CA PHE A 134 4.50 10.76 -8.43
C PHE A 134 5.49 11.91 -8.20
N ILE A 135 6.56 11.67 -7.45
CA ILE A 135 7.62 12.65 -7.21
C ILE A 135 8.26 13.07 -8.55
N ALA A 136 8.58 12.10 -9.40
CA ALA A 136 9.18 12.37 -10.71
C ALA A 136 8.25 13.21 -11.61
N ALA A 137 6.95 12.94 -11.61
CA ALA A 137 5.96 13.70 -12.37
C ALA A 137 5.87 15.16 -11.89
N LEU A 138 5.75 15.38 -10.57
CA LEU A 138 5.68 16.72 -9.98
C LEU A 138 6.98 17.51 -10.13
N SER A 139 8.13 16.87 -10.03
CA SER A 139 9.45 17.52 -10.14
C SER A 139 9.70 18.19 -11.49
N LYS A 140 8.95 17.83 -12.54
CA LYS A 140 9.05 18.40 -13.89
C LYS A 140 8.57 19.85 -13.96
N THR A 141 7.69 20.28 -13.05
CA THR A 141 7.09 21.63 -13.07
C THR A 141 7.53 22.46 -11.87
N LYS A 142 7.46 23.78 -11.98
CA LYS A 142 7.76 24.70 -10.85
C LYS A 142 6.72 24.54 -9.72
N ASP A 143 5.45 24.44 -10.09
CA ASP A 143 4.35 24.29 -9.10
C ASP A 143 4.40 22.92 -8.43
N GLY A 144 4.74 21.87 -9.17
CA GLY A 144 4.94 20.54 -8.61
C GLY A 144 6.10 20.48 -7.61
N ARG A 145 7.23 21.13 -7.90
CA ARG A 145 8.34 21.23 -6.94
C ARG A 145 7.94 22.02 -5.69
N LYS A 146 7.14 23.08 -5.85
CA LYS A 146 6.59 23.81 -4.70
C LYS A 146 5.70 22.91 -3.84
N TYR A 147 4.80 22.17 -4.49
CA TYR A 147 3.93 21.19 -3.80
C TYR A 147 4.74 20.18 -2.99
N LEU A 148 5.79 19.59 -3.57
CA LEU A 148 6.65 18.63 -2.87
C LEU A 148 7.36 19.25 -1.66
N ASN A 149 7.85 20.49 -1.77
CA ASN A 149 8.47 21.19 -0.65
C ASN A 149 7.47 21.49 0.48
N ASP A 150 6.25 21.88 0.13
CA ASP A 150 5.20 22.16 1.11
C ASP A 150 4.75 20.87 1.82
N ALA A 151 4.62 19.75 1.08
CA ALA A 151 4.32 18.44 1.64
C ALA A 151 5.43 17.93 2.58
N TYR A 152 6.69 18.13 2.23
CA TYR A 152 7.82 17.77 3.06
C TYR A 152 7.85 18.55 4.38
N ARG A 153 7.56 19.87 4.33
CA ARG A 153 7.52 20.72 5.51
C ARG A 153 6.46 20.26 6.50
N ILE A 154 5.22 19.96 6.05
CA ILE A 154 4.17 19.46 6.93
C ILE A 154 4.59 18.16 7.59
N LYS A 155 5.17 17.23 6.82
CA LYS A 155 5.63 15.96 7.39
C LYS A 155 6.69 16.13 8.46
N GLN A 156 7.52 17.18 8.39
CA GLN A 156 8.49 17.49 9.46
C GLN A 156 7.81 18.11 10.68
N GLU A 157 6.86 19.03 10.47
CA GLU A 157 6.09 19.65 11.57
C GLU A 157 5.32 18.57 12.37
N ASP A 158 4.64 17.62 11.68
CA ASP A 158 3.94 16.51 12.33
C ASP A 158 4.90 15.58 13.11
N ALA A 159 6.11 15.34 12.59
CA ALA A 159 7.10 14.49 13.27
C ALA A 159 7.71 15.15 14.53
N ASP A 160 7.85 16.46 14.55
CA ASP A 160 8.36 17.21 15.71
C ASP A 160 7.30 17.26 16.81
N ASP A 161 6.01 17.40 16.47
CA ASP A 161 4.90 17.38 17.45
C ASP A 161 4.77 16.01 18.14
N ASP A 162 5.05 14.90 17.44
CA ASP A 162 5.02 13.53 18.02
C ASP A 162 6.19 13.27 18.99
N LEU A 163 7.26 14.07 18.96
CA LEU A 163 8.42 13.94 19.87
C LEU A 163 8.25 14.74 21.18
N GLU A 164 7.26 15.64 21.26
CA GLU A 164 6.99 16.46 22.46
C GLU A 164 5.94 15.83 23.40
N LEU A 165 5.39 14.64 23.07
CA LEU A 165 4.43 13.88 23.89
C LEU A 165 5.08 12.64 24.53
#